data_1623652a1889f78208d2f362522850d9
#
_entry.id   1623652a1889f78208d2f362522850d9
#
_cell.length_a   1.000
_cell.length_b   1.000
_cell.length_c   1.000
_cell.angle_alpha   90.00
_cell.angle_beta   90.00
_cell.angle_gamma   90.00
#
_symmetry.space_group_name_H-M   'P 1'
#
loop_
_entity.id
_entity.type
_entity.pdbx_description
1 polymer ?
#
loop_
_entity_poly.entity_id
_entity_poly.type
_entity_poly.pdbx_seq_one_letter_code
_entity_poly.pdbx_strand_id
1 'polypeptide(L)'
;MARRILKNAIILSSTQVFSRILSFTFFLILARYFGSEFFGKYYYVYTLIFLLTFISDLGLSTLLIRDIAKLKERAGNILLHSVIIRIFFSILVYSALVITIYFQPDLDVDKKNLIYLLGFYVFSKALFEYSLNYFQGVEKQGIYGLLLLLN
;
A
#
# COMPACT_ATOMS: atom_id res chain seq x y z
N MET A 1 8.06 -31.05 -5.29
CA MET A 1 8.13 -29.73 -4.62
C MET A 1 8.65 -28.63 -5.57
N ALA A 2 9.82 -28.75 -6.17
CA ALA A 2 10.45 -27.74 -7.04
C ALA A 2 9.52 -27.18 -8.15
N ARG A 3 8.79 -28.04 -8.86
CA ARG A 3 7.88 -27.64 -9.96
C ARG A 3 6.73 -26.73 -9.48
N ARG A 4 6.23 -26.94 -8.27
CA ARG A 4 5.16 -26.13 -7.67
C ARG A 4 5.69 -24.76 -7.26
N ILE A 5 6.89 -24.71 -6.70
CA ILE A 5 7.57 -23.46 -6.32
C ILE A 5 7.86 -22.62 -7.58
N LEU A 6 8.40 -23.26 -8.62
CA LEU A 6 8.71 -22.59 -9.88
C LEU A 6 7.44 -22.01 -10.54
N LYS A 7 6.35 -22.79 -10.59
CA LYS A 7 5.06 -22.34 -11.13
C LYS A 7 4.53 -21.10 -10.35
N ASN A 8 4.58 -21.16 -9.02
CA ASN A 8 4.12 -20.04 -8.19
C ASN A 8 5.00 -18.79 -8.38
N ALA A 9 6.31 -18.96 -8.50
CA ALA A 9 7.22 -17.86 -8.76
C ALA A 9 6.95 -17.19 -10.12
N ILE A 10 6.73 -17.99 -11.17
CA ILE A 10 6.41 -17.47 -12.51
C ILE A 10 5.08 -16.71 -12.47
N ILE A 11 4.04 -17.25 -11.84
CA ILE A 11 2.74 -16.58 -11.72
C ILE A 11 2.90 -15.25 -11.01
N LEU A 12 3.60 -15.21 -9.87
CA LEU A 12 3.82 -13.99 -9.10
C LEU A 12 4.59 -12.94 -9.91
N SER A 13 5.69 -13.33 -10.55
CA SER A 13 6.50 -12.41 -11.34
C SER A 13 5.70 -11.84 -12.52
N SER A 14 4.95 -12.69 -13.24
CA SER A 14 4.11 -12.26 -14.36
C SER A 14 3.01 -11.29 -13.89
N THR A 15 2.37 -11.56 -12.75
CA THR A 15 1.35 -10.69 -12.18
C THR A 15 1.94 -9.34 -11.78
N GLN A 16 3.12 -9.31 -11.17
CA GLN A 16 3.81 -8.06 -10.78
C GLN A 16 4.19 -7.22 -12.00
N VAL A 17 4.73 -7.84 -13.04
CA VAL A 17 5.08 -7.13 -14.29
C VAL A 17 3.84 -6.53 -14.93
N PHE A 18 2.77 -7.30 -15.03
CA PHE A 18 1.51 -6.85 -15.62
C PHE A 18 0.90 -5.70 -14.81
N SER A 19 0.86 -5.80 -13.48
CA SER A 19 0.39 -4.74 -12.60
C SER A 19 1.20 -3.44 -12.77
N ARG A 20 2.53 -3.53 -12.89
CA ARG A 20 3.38 -2.36 -13.12
C ARG A 20 3.13 -1.70 -14.47
N ILE A 21 2.89 -2.48 -15.53
CA ILE A 21 2.53 -1.96 -16.85
C ILE A 21 1.21 -1.21 -16.78
N LEU A 22 0.20 -1.79 -16.12
CA LEU A 22 -1.10 -1.13 -15.93
C LEU A 22 -0.95 0.18 -15.16
N SER A 23 -0.23 0.18 -14.05
CA SER A 23 0.02 1.38 -13.25
C SER A 23 0.74 2.45 -14.07
N PHE A 24 1.76 2.08 -14.82
CA PHE A 24 2.49 3.00 -15.68
C PHE A 24 1.59 3.61 -16.77
N THR A 25 0.77 2.77 -17.43
CA THR A 25 -0.20 3.24 -18.43
C THR A 25 -1.21 4.20 -17.83
N PHE A 26 -1.72 3.88 -16.64
CA PHE A 26 -2.62 4.75 -15.90
C PHE A 26 -1.98 6.11 -15.59
N PHE A 27 -0.72 6.11 -15.14
CA PHE A 27 0.04 7.34 -14.89
C PHE A 27 0.19 8.21 -16.14
N LEU A 28 0.48 7.60 -17.30
CA LEU A 28 0.60 8.32 -18.57
C LEU A 28 -0.73 8.96 -18.99
N ILE A 29 -1.85 8.23 -18.84
CA ILE A 29 -3.18 8.74 -19.14
C ILE A 29 -3.51 9.91 -18.22
N LEU A 30 -3.26 9.78 -16.93
CA LEU A 30 -3.50 10.82 -15.93
C LEU A 30 -2.70 12.10 -16.26
N ALA A 31 -1.39 11.94 -16.53
CA ALA A 31 -0.52 13.06 -16.88
C ALA A 31 -0.99 13.80 -18.16
N ARG A 32 -1.46 13.04 -19.14
CA ARG A 32 -1.95 13.60 -20.40
C ARG A 32 -3.30 14.30 -20.26
N TYR A 33 -4.19 13.75 -19.42
CA TYR A 33 -5.53 14.27 -19.24
C TYR A 33 -5.58 15.54 -18.36
N PHE A 34 -4.85 15.52 -17.25
CA PHE A 34 -4.88 16.63 -16.29
C PHE A 34 -3.83 17.72 -16.53
N GLY A 35 -2.88 17.47 -17.43
CA GLY A 35 -1.79 18.41 -17.71
C GLY A 35 -0.70 18.41 -16.64
N SER A 36 0.43 19.06 -16.96
CA SER A 36 1.65 18.98 -16.15
C SER A 36 1.51 19.63 -14.77
N GLU A 37 0.75 20.70 -14.65
CA GLU A 37 0.61 21.43 -13.37
C GLU A 37 -0.15 20.61 -12.32
N PHE A 38 -1.38 20.14 -12.67
CA PHE A 38 -2.18 19.34 -11.75
C PHE A 38 -1.53 17.99 -11.46
N PHE A 39 -0.97 17.36 -12.48
CA PHE A 39 -0.25 16.10 -12.31
C PHE A 39 0.95 16.26 -11.36
N GLY A 40 1.69 17.37 -11.45
CA GLY A 40 2.79 17.68 -10.53
C GLY A 40 2.32 17.83 -9.08
N LYS A 41 1.22 18.53 -8.84
CA LYS A 41 0.59 18.65 -7.51
C LYS A 41 0.15 17.29 -6.96
N TYR A 42 -0.53 16.49 -7.78
CA TYR A 42 -0.97 15.14 -7.42
C TYR A 42 0.23 14.24 -7.08
N TYR A 43 1.24 14.21 -7.94
CA TYR A 43 2.40 13.35 -7.75
C TYR A 43 3.22 13.72 -6.53
N TYR A 44 3.34 15.02 -6.23
CA TYR A 44 3.97 15.49 -5.01
C TYR A 44 3.27 14.93 -3.76
N VAL A 45 1.94 15.07 -3.69
CA VAL A 45 1.14 14.58 -2.56
C VAL A 45 1.19 13.05 -2.48
N TYR A 46 1.07 12.37 -3.62
CA TYR A 46 1.17 10.91 -3.69
C TYR A 46 2.51 10.38 -3.17
N THR A 47 3.62 11.02 -3.57
CA THR A 47 4.96 10.63 -3.10
C THR A 47 5.11 10.85 -1.60
N LEU A 48 4.60 11.95 -1.08
CA LEU A 48 4.62 12.25 0.34
C LEU A 48 3.85 11.18 1.13
N ILE A 49 2.64 10.85 0.69
CA ILE A 49 1.82 9.80 1.30
C ILE A 49 2.48 8.43 1.19
N PHE A 50 3.11 8.13 0.07
CA PHE A 50 3.86 6.88 -0.11
C PHE A 50 4.99 6.75 0.91
N LEU A 51 5.79 7.81 1.11
CA LEU A 51 6.85 7.84 2.13
C LEU A 51 6.30 7.63 3.53
N LEU A 52 5.19 8.29 3.86
CA LEU A 52 4.55 8.14 5.16
C LEU A 52 3.99 6.73 5.38
N THR A 53 3.42 6.13 4.36
CA THR A 53 2.96 4.73 4.40
C THR A 53 4.12 3.78 4.64
N PHE A 54 5.26 4.01 3.99
CA PHE A 54 6.47 3.22 4.22
C PHE A 54 6.98 3.36 5.65
N ILE A 55 7.06 4.59 6.19
CA ILE A 55 7.45 4.84 7.57
C ILE A 55 6.48 4.15 8.55
N SER A 56 5.16 4.20 8.31
CA SER A 56 4.18 3.56 9.19
C SER A 56 4.21 2.03 9.14
N ASP A 57 4.81 1.43 8.13
CA ASP A 57 4.96 -0.04 8.04
C ASP A 57 6.09 -0.57 8.93
N LEU A 58 7.22 0.11 9.02
CA LEU A 58 8.39 -0.27 9.85
C LEU A 58 8.76 -1.76 9.74
N GLY A 59 8.45 -2.41 8.61
CA GLY A 59 8.70 -3.83 8.40
C GLY A 59 7.67 -4.78 9.03
N LEU A 60 6.57 -4.26 9.59
CA LEU A 60 5.48 -5.06 10.15
C LEU A 60 4.90 -6.05 9.13
N SER A 61 4.81 -5.67 7.87
CA SER A 61 4.38 -6.54 6.78
C SER A 61 5.23 -7.80 6.65
N THR A 62 6.55 -7.66 6.73
CA THR A 62 7.48 -8.81 6.67
C THR A 62 7.34 -9.72 7.88
N LEU A 63 7.21 -9.12 9.08
CA LEU A 63 6.98 -9.86 10.31
C LEU A 63 5.66 -10.64 10.25
N LEU A 64 4.59 -10.02 9.78
CA LEU A 64 3.28 -10.64 9.62
C LEU A 64 3.34 -11.89 8.74
N ILE A 65 3.94 -11.79 7.55
CA ILE A 65 4.07 -12.93 6.62
C ILE A 65 4.84 -14.06 7.29
N ARG A 66 5.97 -13.76 7.95
CA ARG A 66 6.82 -14.75 8.63
C ARG A 66 6.08 -15.44 9.76
N ASP A 67 5.38 -14.70 10.60
CA ASP A 67 4.73 -15.24 11.80
C ASP A 67 3.47 -16.05 11.43
N ILE A 68 2.71 -15.63 10.40
CA ILE A 68 1.63 -16.44 9.84
C ILE A 68 2.15 -17.75 9.24
N ALA A 69 3.26 -17.71 8.50
CA ALA A 69 3.84 -18.90 7.90
C ALA A 69 4.29 -19.92 8.97
N LYS A 70 4.77 -19.45 10.13
CA LYS A 70 5.18 -20.29 11.25
C LYS A 70 4.01 -20.83 12.07
N LEU A 71 2.97 -20.04 12.31
CA LEU A 71 1.87 -20.31 13.23
C LEU A 71 0.52 -20.26 12.50
N LYS A 72 0.35 -21.11 11.49
CA LYS A 72 -0.86 -21.15 10.63
C LYS A 72 -2.16 -21.27 11.41
N GLU A 73 -2.16 -21.99 12.54
CA GLU A 73 -3.34 -22.16 13.40
C GLU A 73 -3.79 -20.85 14.07
N ARG A 74 -2.86 -19.92 14.29
CA ARG A 74 -3.13 -18.63 14.93
C ARG A 74 -3.10 -17.46 13.95
N ALA A 75 -3.08 -17.74 12.64
CA ALA A 75 -2.96 -16.74 11.59
C ALA A 75 -3.97 -15.58 11.70
N GLY A 76 -5.23 -15.89 12.08
CA GLY A 76 -6.26 -14.86 12.27
C GLY A 76 -5.97 -13.90 13.42
N ASN A 77 -5.51 -14.42 14.56
CA ASN A 77 -5.16 -13.59 15.71
C ASN A 77 -3.93 -12.72 15.43
N ILE A 78 -2.92 -13.29 14.75
CA ILE A 78 -1.71 -12.56 14.35
C ILE A 78 -2.09 -11.42 13.39
N LEU A 79 -2.94 -11.68 12.41
CA LEU A 79 -3.44 -10.67 11.48
C LEU A 79 -4.15 -9.54 12.25
N LEU A 80 -5.09 -9.87 13.13
CA LEU A 80 -5.88 -8.88 13.87
C LEU A 80 -4.99 -7.95 14.70
N HIS A 81 -4.03 -8.49 15.46
CA HIS A 81 -3.11 -7.67 16.25
C HIS A 81 -2.22 -6.79 15.36
N SER A 82 -1.72 -7.34 14.26
CA SER A 82 -0.88 -6.58 13.32
C SER A 82 -1.66 -5.45 12.64
N VAL A 83 -2.93 -5.66 12.29
CA VAL A 83 -3.80 -4.63 11.72
C VAL A 83 -4.04 -3.51 12.72
N ILE A 84 -4.30 -3.82 13.99
CA ILE A 84 -4.49 -2.80 15.04
C ILE A 84 -3.24 -1.94 15.18
N ILE A 85 -2.07 -2.56 15.29
CA ILE A 85 -0.79 -1.84 15.38
C ILE A 85 -0.59 -0.96 14.15
N ARG A 86 -0.86 -1.48 12.96
CA ARG A 86 -0.70 -0.74 11.71
C ARG A 86 -1.62 0.48 11.63
N ILE A 87 -2.90 0.32 12.01
CA ILE A 87 -3.86 1.42 12.06
C ILE A 87 -3.37 2.50 13.04
N PHE A 88 -2.90 2.10 14.21
CA PHE A 88 -2.36 3.03 15.20
C PHE A 88 -1.21 3.87 14.62
N PHE A 89 -0.21 3.24 14.01
CA PHE A 89 0.90 3.95 13.36
C PHE A 89 0.42 4.81 12.18
N SER A 90 -0.55 4.35 11.40
CA SER A 90 -1.12 5.12 10.29
C SER A 90 -1.82 6.39 10.80
N ILE A 91 -2.56 6.31 11.90
CA ILE A 91 -3.20 7.48 12.54
C ILE A 91 -2.14 8.45 13.04
N LEU A 92 -1.10 7.96 13.71
CA LEU A 92 -0.02 8.79 14.25
C LEU A 92 0.69 9.57 13.13
N VAL A 93 1.08 8.87 12.08
CA VAL A 93 1.80 9.46 10.93
C VAL A 93 0.90 10.44 10.17
N TYR A 94 -0.37 10.09 9.95
CA TYR A 94 -1.32 10.98 9.29
C TYR A 94 -1.62 12.23 10.13
N SER A 95 -1.75 12.08 11.44
CA SER A 95 -1.94 13.23 12.35
C SER A 95 -0.75 14.17 12.33
N ALA A 96 0.47 13.64 12.31
CA ALA A 96 1.69 14.44 12.19
C ALA A 96 1.71 15.24 10.87
N LEU A 97 1.27 14.63 9.77
CA LEU A 97 1.17 15.30 8.47
C LEU A 97 0.12 16.41 8.50
N VAL A 98 -1.06 16.16 9.05
CA VAL A 98 -2.11 17.19 9.16
C VAL A 98 -1.65 18.37 10.02
N ILE A 99 -0.97 18.10 11.12
CA ILE A 99 -0.37 19.15 11.97
C ILE A 99 0.65 19.98 11.18
N THR A 100 1.54 19.33 10.43
CA THR A 100 2.54 20.01 9.60
C THR A 100 1.89 20.94 8.58
N ILE A 101 0.80 20.50 7.93
CA ILE A 101 0.05 21.31 6.96
C ILE A 101 -0.62 22.49 7.63
N TYR A 102 -1.13 22.31 8.84
CA TYR A 102 -1.75 23.40 9.60
C TYR A 102 -0.77 24.55 9.87
N PHE A 103 0.50 24.23 10.09
CA PHE A 103 1.57 25.23 10.31
C PHE A 103 2.16 25.80 9.01
N GLN A 104 1.71 25.32 7.83
CA GLN A 104 2.12 25.86 6.52
C GLN A 104 0.95 26.57 5.83
N PRO A 105 0.64 27.83 6.17
CA PRO A 105 -0.50 28.57 5.61
C PRO A 105 -0.34 28.81 4.10
N ASP A 106 0.89 28.91 3.60
CA ASP A 106 1.21 29.19 2.19
C ASP A 106 1.05 27.97 1.25
N LEU A 107 0.68 26.82 1.79
CA LEU A 107 0.45 25.64 0.95
C LEU A 107 -0.79 25.85 0.08
N ASP A 108 -0.66 25.57 -1.21
CA ASP A 108 -1.73 25.64 -2.19
C ASP A 108 -2.97 24.85 -1.71
N VAL A 109 -4.15 25.45 -1.84
CA VAL A 109 -5.44 24.87 -1.41
C VAL A 109 -5.67 23.53 -2.07
N ASP A 110 -5.32 23.39 -3.36
CA ASP A 110 -5.45 22.13 -4.08
C ASP A 110 -4.60 21.02 -3.44
N LYS A 111 -3.38 21.33 -3.03
CA LYS A 111 -2.50 20.38 -2.34
C LYS A 111 -3.07 19.98 -0.98
N LYS A 112 -3.63 20.94 -0.21
CA LYS A 112 -4.28 20.64 1.08
C LYS A 112 -5.44 19.67 0.89
N ASN A 113 -6.33 19.93 -0.06
CA ASN A 113 -7.47 19.07 -0.36
C ASN A 113 -7.04 17.68 -0.82
N LEU A 114 -6.02 17.61 -1.67
CA LEU A 114 -5.44 16.33 -2.11
C LEU A 114 -4.86 15.52 -0.94
N ILE A 115 -4.20 16.17 0.01
CA ILE A 115 -3.62 15.50 1.19
C ILE A 115 -4.74 14.93 2.08
N TYR A 116 -5.82 15.67 2.32
CA TYR A 116 -6.94 15.15 3.09
C TYR A 116 -7.62 13.97 2.39
N LEU A 117 -7.85 14.07 1.09
CA LEU A 117 -8.47 13.01 0.31
C LEU A 117 -7.59 11.76 0.23
N LEU A 118 -6.32 11.93 -0.13
CA LEU A 118 -5.38 10.82 -0.25
C LEU A 118 -4.96 10.27 1.13
N GLY A 119 -5.12 11.04 2.20
CA GLY A 119 -4.91 10.55 3.56
C GLY A 119 -5.82 9.38 3.91
N PHE A 120 -7.08 9.39 3.45
CA PHE A 120 -7.98 8.26 3.60
C PHE A 120 -7.50 7.00 2.85
N TYR A 121 -6.83 7.19 1.72
CA TYR A 121 -6.20 6.11 0.97
C TYR A 121 -5.16 5.35 1.79
N VAL A 122 -4.43 6.01 2.71
CA VAL A 122 -3.43 5.36 3.58
C VAL A 122 -4.05 4.23 4.40
N PHE A 123 -5.24 4.48 4.98
CA PHE A 123 -5.93 3.47 5.78
C PHE A 123 -6.46 2.32 4.93
N SER A 124 -7.08 2.65 3.81
CA SER A 124 -7.61 1.65 2.87
C SER A 124 -6.50 0.77 2.34
N LYS A 125 -5.37 1.39 1.96
CA LYS A 125 -4.18 0.68 1.49
C LYS A 125 -3.58 -0.21 2.57
N ALA A 126 -3.48 0.26 3.81
CA ALA A 126 -2.97 -0.53 4.92
C ALA A 126 -3.79 -1.82 5.12
N LEU A 127 -5.11 -1.72 5.14
CA LEU A 127 -6.00 -2.89 5.27
C LEU A 127 -5.86 -3.85 4.09
N PHE A 128 -5.75 -3.31 2.88
CA PHE A 128 -5.58 -4.11 1.68
C PHE A 128 -4.23 -4.85 1.65
N GLU A 129 -3.13 -4.17 1.95
CA GLU A 129 -1.79 -4.76 2.03
C GLU A 129 -1.72 -5.88 3.08
N TYR A 130 -2.35 -5.70 4.23
CA TYR A 130 -2.37 -6.74 5.26
C TYR A 130 -3.20 -7.96 4.84
N SER A 131 -4.28 -7.76 4.09
CA SER A 131 -5.02 -8.86 3.48
C SER A 131 -4.15 -9.62 2.47
N LEU A 132 -3.38 -8.91 1.64
CA LEU A 132 -2.41 -9.52 0.72
C LEU A 132 -1.36 -10.34 1.48
N ASN A 133 -0.76 -9.77 2.52
CA ASN A 133 0.27 -10.39 3.34
C ASN A 133 -0.24 -11.65 4.05
N TYR A 134 -1.51 -11.64 4.48
CA TYR A 134 -2.16 -12.83 5.04
C TYR A 134 -2.21 -13.97 4.03
N PHE A 135 -2.71 -13.72 2.81
CA PHE A 135 -2.78 -14.76 1.76
C PHE A 135 -1.40 -15.24 1.33
N GLN A 136 -0.40 -14.38 1.37
CA GLN A 136 0.99 -14.75 1.14
C GLN A 136 1.52 -15.65 2.26
N GLY A 137 1.26 -15.31 3.52
CA GLY A 137 1.69 -16.09 4.69
C GLY A 137 1.06 -17.48 4.77
N VAL A 138 -0.22 -17.62 4.37
CA VAL A 138 -0.89 -18.94 4.27
C VAL A 138 -0.60 -19.68 2.97
N GLU A 139 0.32 -19.18 2.14
CA GLU A 139 0.75 -19.79 0.86
C GLU A 139 -0.36 -19.92 -0.20
N LYS A 140 -1.44 -19.13 -0.09
CA LYS A 140 -2.51 -19.08 -1.11
C LYS A 140 -2.15 -18.15 -2.26
N GLN A 141 -1.09 -18.49 -3.00
CA GLN A 141 -0.48 -17.65 -4.04
C GLN A 141 -1.44 -17.26 -5.18
N GLY A 142 -2.43 -18.10 -5.52
CA GLY A 142 -3.43 -17.78 -6.55
C GLY A 142 -4.31 -16.59 -6.15
N ILE A 143 -4.79 -16.56 -4.89
CA ILE A 143 -5.60 -15.46 -4.36
C ILE A 143 -4.73 -14.22 -4.21
N TYR A 144 -3.52 -14.37 -3.70
CA TYR A 144 -2.55 -13.28 -3.59
C TYR A 144 -2.30 -12.61 -4.95
N GLY A 145 -2.03 -13.40 -6.01
CA GLY A 145 -1.80 -12.87 -7.36
C GLY A 145 -3.01 -12.14 -7.92
N LEU A 146 -4.22 -12.63 -7.69
CA LEU A 146 -5.46 -11.99 -8.14
C LEU A 146 -5.68 -10.66 -7.42
N LEU A 147 -5.49 -10.61 -6.10
CA LEU A 147 -5.60 -9.39 -5.32
C LEU A 147 -4.51 -8.38 -5.68
N LEU A 148 -3.31 -8.83 -6.06
CA LEU A 148 -2.22 -7.95 -6.48
C LEU A 148 -2.57 -7.15 -7.75
N LEU A 149 -3.44 -7.68 -8.63
CA LEU A 149 -3.92 -6.97 -9.82
C LEU A 149 -4.88 -5.81 -9.48
N LEU A 150 -5.45 -5.82 -8.29
CA LEU A 150 -6.37 -4.79 -7.80
C LEU A 150 -5.66 -3.66 -7.03
N ASN A 151 -4.33 -3.79 -6.79
CA ASN A 151 -3.52 -2.84 -6.05
C ASN A 151 -2.80 -1.86 -7.00
#